data_8fe05f7746ee520b10382e0888a90402
#
_entry.id   8fe05f7746ee520b10382e0888a90402
#
_cell.length_a   1.000
_cell.length_b   1.000
_cell.length_c   1.000
_cell.angle_alpha   90.00
_cell.angle_beta   90.00
_cell.angle_gamma   90.00
#
_symmetry.space_group_name_H-M   'P 1'
#
loop_
_entity.id
_entity.type
_entity.pdbx_description
1 polymer ?
#
loop_
_entity_poly.entity_id
_entity_poly.type
_entity_poly.pdbx_seq_one_letter_code
_entity_poly.pdbx_strand_id
1 'polypeptide(L)'
;MFRKKIIDLEVNEIFGNRNTGQLPAFDRNSSSDSSSSFIEIENGTQCNLVVRYSGADTKMIEIPAGSIRSISMLSGEYRIAASACGSNYAGTESLQGSYSTKYYITTTRF
;
A
#
# COMPACT_ATOMS: atom_id res chain seq x y z
N MET A 1 11.40 6.14 15.19
CA MET A 1 11.04 7.54 15.25
C MET A 1 11.36 8.29 14.00
N PHE A 2 12.62 8.35 13.60
CA PHE A 2 12.93 8.99 12.31
C PHE A 2 12.24 8.31 11.15
N ARG A 3 12.17 6.98 11.18
CA ARG A 3 11.54 6.21 10.12
C ARG A 3 10.06 6.55 9.96
N LYS A 4 9.33 6.66 11.06
CA LYS A 4 7.91 7.03 11.01
C LYS A 4 7.72 8.39 10.37
N LYS A 5 8.52 9.37 10.77
CA LYS A 5 8.44 10.71 10.23
C LYS A 5 8.76 10.76 8.74
N ILE A 6 9.76 9.99 8.33
CA ILE A 6 10.13 9.92 6.92
C ILE A 6 9.01 9.29 6.09
N ILE A 7 8.40 8.23 6.60
CA ILE A 7 7.30 7.57 5.90
C ILE A 7 6.11 8.53 5.78
N ASP A 8 5.76 9.23 6.84
CA ASP A 8 4.66 10.18 6.82
C ASP A 8 4.90 11.31 5.81
N LEU A 9 6.13 11.80 5.73
CA LEU A 9 6.50 12.82 4.76
C LEU A 9 6.38 12.29 3.33
N GLU A 10 6.83 11.07 3.09
CA GLU A 10 6.74 10.45 1.78
C GLU A 10 5.29 10.25 1.36
N VAL A 11 4.44 9.83 2.29
CA VAL A 11 3.01 9.67 2.03
C VAL A 11 2.39 11.02 1.65
N ASN A 12 2.71 12.06 2.41
CA ASN A 12 2.18 13.40 2.13
C ASN A 12 2.64 13.90 0.75
N GLU A 13 3.88 13.64 0.40
CA GLU A 13 4.43 14.05 -0.89
C GLU A 13 3.71 13.35 -2.04
N ILE A 14 3.50 12.05 -1.91
CA ILE A 14 2.81 11.27 -2.94
C ILE A 14 1.36 11.71 -3.06
N PHE A 15 0.67 11.96 -1.95
CA PHE A 15 -0.70 12.44 -1.97
C PHE A 15 -0.83 13.81 -2.63
N GLY A 16 0.20 14.64 -2.55
CA GLY A 16 0.19 15.94 -3.18
C GLY A 16 0.55 15.94 -4.66
N ASN A 17 0.92 14.79 -5.20
CA ASN A 17 1.36 14.68 -6.59
C ASN A 17 0.16 14.48 -7.52
N ARG A 18 0.04 15.33 -8.55
CA ARG A 18 -1.09 15.28 -9.49
C ARG A 18 -1.11 14.03 -10.36
N ASN A 19 0.05 13.41 -10.54
CA ASN A 19 0.18 12.22 -11.39
C ASN A 19 0.00 10.93 -10.63
N THR A 20 -0.40 11.01 -9.36
CA THR A 20 -0.60 9.83 -8.53
C THR A 20 -1.91 9.16 -8.92
N GLY A 21 -1.85 7.86 -9.19
CA GLY A 21 -3.01 7.07 -9.51
C GLY A 21 -3.74 6.57 -8.27
N GLN A 22 -4.82 5.86 -8.49
CA GLN A 22 -5.59 5.25 -7.40
C GLN A 22 -5.00 3.91 -7.01
N LEU A 23 -5.15 3.56 -5.74
CA LEU A 23 -4.77 2.24 -5.26
C LEU A 23 -5.64 1.17 -5.91
N PRO A 24 -5.08 -0.04 -6.13
CA PRO A 24 -5.92 -1.17 -6.53
C PRO A 24 -6.93 -1.50 -5.44
N ALA A 25 -7.99 -2.17 -5.82
CA ALA A 25 -9.02 -2.58 -4.88
C ALA A 25 -8.44 -3.57 -3.85
N PHE A 26 -8.97 -3.48 -2.64
CA PHE A 26 -8.64 -4.43 -1.58
C PHE A 26 -9.75 -5.47 -1.50
N ASP A 27 -9.39 -6.72 -1.70
CA ASP A 27 -10.32 -7.83 -1.54
C ASP A 27 -10.30 -8.28 -0.10
N ARG A 28 -11.44 -8.19 0.56
CA ARG A 28 -11.53 -8.57 1.95
C ARG A 28 -11.70 -10.07 2.06
N ASN A 29 -10.72 -10.73 2.64
CA ASN A 29 -10.70 -12.19 2.78
C ASN A 29 -11.47 -12.68 3.99
N SER A 30 -11.46 -11.90 5.05
CA SER A 30 -12.21 -12.26 6.26
C SER A 30 -12.63 -11.01 6.99
N SER A 31 -13.72 -11.13 7.71
CA SER A 31 -14.27 -10.06 8.52
C SER A 31 -14.07 -10.47 9.97
N SER A 32 -13.21 -9.75 10.69
CA SER A 32 -13.00 -10.02 12.09
C SER A 32 -12.87 -8.69 12.83
N ASP A 33 -13.21 -8.73 14.12
CA ASP A 33 -13.09 -7.56 14.97
C ASP A 33 -11.70 -7.46 15.60
N SER A 34 -10.71 -7.99 14.87
CA SER A 34 -9.35 -8.00 15.33
C SER A 34 -8.79 -6.58 15.42
N SER A 35 -7.98 -6.35 16.44
CA SER A 35 -7.26 -5.09 16.56
C SER A 35 -6.10 -4.99 15.57
N SER A 36 -5.80 -6.07 14.86
CA SER A 36 -4.76 -6.12 13.86
C SER A 36 -5.35 -6.46 12.50
N SER A 37 -4.79 -5.87 11.46
CA SER A 37 -5.15 -6.17 10.08
C SER A 37 -3.99 -6.85 9.40
N PHE A 38 -4.31 -7.73 8.46
CA PHE A 38 -3.33 -8.51 7.71
C PHE A 38 -3.56 -8.28 6.23
N ILE A 39 -2.50 -7.90 5.52
CA ILE A 39 -2.62 -7.60 4.10
C ILE A 39 -1.61 -8.43 3.32
N GLU A 40 -2.12 -9.17 2.34
CA GLU A 40 -1.28 -9.87 1.39
C GLU A 40 -1.20 -9.01 0.13
N ILE A 41 0.01 -8.72 -0.30
CA ILE A 41 0.26 -7.83 -1.44
C ILE A 41 1.00 -8.59 -2.52
N GLU A 42 0.41 -8.64 -3.70
CA GLU A 42 1.06 -9.21 -4.86
C GLU A 42 1.59 -8.08 -5.75
N ASN A 43 2.87 -8.17 -6.10
CA ASN A 43 3.48 -7.21 -7.02
C ASN A 43 3.49 -7.80 -8.43
N GLY A 44 2.51 -7.44 -9.23
CA GLY A 44 2.43 -7.86 -10.62
C GLY A 44 3.18 -6.93 -11.57
N THR A 45 3.99 -6.01 -11.05
CA THR A 45 4.80 -5.12 -11.89
C THR A 45 6.18 -5.74 -12.14
N GLN A 46 6.95 -5.12 -13.00
CA GLN A 46 8.31 -5.55 -13.31
C GLN A 46 9.36 -4.86 -12.44
N CYS A 47 8.92 -4.08 -11.48
CA CYS A 47 9.81 -3.28 -10.63
C CYS A 47 9.57 -3.61 -9.16
N ASN A 48 10.48 -3.20 -8.30
CA ASN A 48 10.22 -3.29 -6.87
C ASN A 48 9.05 -2.37 -6.53
N LEU A 49 8.17 -2.87 -5.69
CA LEU A 49 7.02 -2.13 -5.21
C LEU A 49 7.28 -1.75 -3.76
N VAL A 50 7.12 -0.48 -3.44
CA VAL A 50 7.22 0.01 -2.07
C VAL A 50 5.84 0.52 -1.68
N VAL A 51 5.29 0.01 -0.58
CA VAL A 51 3.98 0.43 -0.09
C VAL A 51 4.15 1.01 1.31
N ARG A 52 3.62 2.20 1.50
CA ARG A 52 3.73 2.93 2.76
C ARG A 52 2.35 3.12 3.36
N TYR A 53 2.22 2.84 4.64
CA TYR A 53 0.96 2.97 5.38
C TYR A 53 1.15 3.99 6.49
N SER A 54 0.28 4.97 6.54
CA SER A 54 0.33 6.04 7.55
C SER A 54 -1.06 6.24 8.13
N GLY A 55 -1.19 6.03 9.43
CA GLY A 55 -2.47 6.14 10.12
C GLY A 55 -2.38 5.61 11.53
N ALA A 56 -3.24 4.66 11.86
CA ALA A 56 -3.24 4.02 13.18
C ALA A 56 -1.89 3.40 13.51
N ASP A 57 -1.15 3.00 12.49
CA ASP A 57 0.22 2.50 12.60
C ASP A 57 1.01 3.13 11.46
N THR A 58 2.32 2.97 11.46
CA THR A 58 3.17 3.43 10.36
C THR A 58 4.04 2.28 9.92
N LYS A 59 3.85 1.85 8.67
CA LYS A 59 4.54 0.68 8.13
C LYS A 59 5.00 0.96 6.71
N MET A 60 6.02 0.25 6.30
CA MET A 60 6.51 0.26 4.94
C MET A 60 6.95 -1.16 4.58
N ILE A 61 6.61 -1.60 3.39
CA ILE A 61 7.01 -2.91 2.90
C ILE A 61 7.48 -2.79 1.47
N GLU A 62 8.53 -3.54 1.15
CA GLU A 62 9.06 -3.62 -0.20
C GLU A 62 8.81 -5.02 -0.74
N ILE A 63 8.23 -5.11 -1.92
CA ILE A 63 7.90 -6.38 -2.56
C ILE A 63 8.64 -6.44 -3.90
N PRO A 64 9.56 -7.40 -4.07
CA PRO A 64 10.23 -7.55 -5.35
C PRO A 64 9.27 -7.86 -6.49
N ALA A 65 9.68 -7.57 -7.71
CA ALA A 65 8.87 -7.84 -8.89
C ALA A 65 8.41 -9.29 -8.93
N GLY A 66 7.13 -9.49 -9.19
CA GLY A 66 6.54 -10.82 -9.32
C GLY A 66 6.38 -11.59 -8.01
N SER A 67 6.61 -10.94 -6.88
CA SER A 67 6.55 -11.61 -5.57
C SER A 67 5.28 -11.25 -4.82
N ILE A 68 4.99 -12.06 -3.80
CA ILE A 68 3.87 -11.83 -2.89
C ILE A 68 4.45 -11.73 -1.49
N ARG A 69 4.06 -10.72 -0.75
CA ARG A 69 4.47 -10.54 0.64
C ARG A 69 3.29 -10.08 1.48
N SER A 70 3.38 -10.32 2.77
CA SER A 70 2.33 -9.99 3.71
C SER A 70 2.85 -9.05 4.77
N ILE A 71 1.97 -8.23 5.31
CA ILE A 71 2.28 -7.34 6.40
C ILE A 71 1.08 -7.26 7.32
N SER A 72 1.34 -7.13 8.63
CA SER A 72 0.30 -6.91 9.59
C SER A 72 0.49 -5.56 10.26
N MET A 73 -0.61 -4.94 10.65
CA MET A 73 -0.61 -3.63 11.29
C MET A 73 -1.86 -3.45 12.14
N LEU A 74 -1.86 -2.43 12.97
CA LEU A 74 -3.04 -2.13 13.78
C LEU A 74 -4.22 -1.81 12.85
N SER A 75 -5.41 -2.24 13.25
CA SER A 75 -6.62 -1.89 12.53
C SER A 75 -6.91 -0.40 12.68
N GLY A 76 -7.49 0.20 11.67
CA GLY A 76 -7.82 1.61 11.69
C GLY A 76 -7.79 2.22 10.31
N GLU A 77 -7.80 3.53 10.26
CA GLU A 77 -7.79 4.26 9.00
C GLU A 77 -6.36 4.58 8.59
N TYR A 78 -6.11 4.45 7.30
CA TYR A 78 -4.78 4.65 6.74
C TYR A 78 -4.82 5.47 5.47
N ARG A 79 -3.79 6.29 5.31
CA ARG A 79 -3.40 6.81 4.00
C ARG A 79 -2.32 5.87 3.49
N ILE A 80 -2.51 5.39 2.28
CA ILE A 80 -1.63 4.39 1.68
C ILE A 80 -1.01 4.99 0.42
N ALA A 81 0.30 4.90 0.32
CA ALA A 81 1.04 5.42 -0.83
C ALA A 81 2.02 4.38 -1.31
N ALA A 82 1.92 4.03 -2.59
CA ALA A 82 2.75 3.00 -3.19
C ALA A 82 3.49 3.56 -4.39
N SER A 83 4.65 2.97 -4.68
CA SER A 83 5.49 3.39 -5.81
C SER A 83 6.10 2.19 -6.48
N ALA A 84 6.05 2.15 -7.82
CA ALA A 84 6.71 1.13 -8.63
C ALA A 84 6.90 1.68 -10.04
N CYS A 85 8.05 1.40 -10.64
CA CYS A 85 8.36 1.77 -12.03
C CYS A 85 8.12 3.26 -12.33
N GLY A 86 8.44 4.13 -11.38
CA GLY A 86 8.25 5.57 -11.55
C GLY A 86 6.82 6.05 -11.41
N SER A 87 5.88 5.15 -11.12
CA SER A 87 4.48 5.50 -10.91
C SER A 87 4.15 5.47 -9.42
N ASN A 88 3.26 6.36 -9.01
CA ASN A 88 2.78 6.43 -7.64
C ASN A 88 1.29 6.15 -7.59
N TYR A 89 0.86 5.55 -6.49
CA TYR A 89 -0.54 5.24 -6.22
C TYR A 89 -0.86 5.69 -4.81
N ALA A 90 -2.04 6.22 -4.59
CA ALA A 90 -2.43 6.68 -3.27
C ALA A 90 -3.93 6.54 -3.05
N GLY A 91 -4.31 6.37 -1.81
CA GLY A 91 -5.69 6.30 -1.40
C GLY A 91 -5.80 6.16 0.11
N THR A 92 -7.03 6.16 0.58
CA THR A 92 -7.34 5.94 1.99
C THR A 92 -8.18 4.70 2.13
N GLU A 93 -7.91 3.95 3.19
CA GLU A 93 -8.64 2.72 3.48
C GLU A 93 -8.85 2.56 4.98
N SER A 94 -10.00 2.06 5.34
CA SER A 94 -10.24 1.59 6.70
C SER A 94 -9.97 0.10 6.73
N LEU A 95 -8.98 -0.30 7.51
CA LEU A 95 -8.51 -1.68 7.55
C LEU A 95 -8.97 -2.37 8.82
N GLN A 96 -9.61 -3.51 8.66
CA GLN A 96 -10.04 -4.35 9.76
C GLN A 96 -10.23 -5.77 9.23
N GLY A 97 -9.39 -6.70 9.68
CA GLY A 97 -9.41 -8.07 9.20
C GLY A 97 -8.33 -8.33 8.17
N SER A 98 -8.57 -9.31 7.33
CA SER A 98 -7.60 -9.76 6.34
C SER A 98 -7.97 -9.31 4.93
N TYR A 99 -6.98 -8.88 4.19
CA TYR A 99 -7.17 -8.34 2.84
C TYR A 99 -6.13 -8.91 1.88
N SER A 100 -6.47 -8.91 0.60
CA SER A 100 -5.53 -9.16 -0.48
C SER A 100 -5.61 -8.02 -1.47
N THR A 101 -4.47 -7.63 -2.02
CA THR A 101 -4.43 -6.61 -3.06
C THR A 101 -3.34 -6.98 -4.05
N LYS A 102 -3.54 -6.63 -5.31
CA LYS A 102 -2.57 -6.88 -6.36
C LYS A 102 -2.28 -5.59 -7.09
N TYR A 103 -1.01 -5.22 -7.13
CA TYR A 103 -0.54 -4.07 -7.88
C TYR A 103 -0.07 -4.54 -9.25
N TYR A 104 -0.49 -3.84 -10.28
CA TYR A 104 0.01 -4.09 -11.62
C TYR A 104 -0.05 -2.79 -12.41
N ILE A 105 0.79 -2.72 -13.40
CA ILE A 105 0.82 -1.55 -14.28
C ILE A 105 0.26 -1.97 -15.61
N THR A 106 -0.81 -1.31 -16.03
CA THR A 106 -1.35 -1.50 -17.37
C THR A 106 -0.53 -0.63 -18.30
N THR A 107 0.22 -1.27 -19.18
CA THR A 107 0.99 -0.55 -20.17
C THR A 107 0.17 -0.45 -21.43
N THR A 108 -0.18 0.76 -21.79
CA THR A 108 -0.83 1.01 -23.07
C THR A 108 0.24 1.36 -24.08
N ARG A 109 0.28 0.60 -25.13
CA ARG A 109 1.28 0.78 -26.19
C ARG A 109 0.60 1.24 -27.46
N PHE A 110 1.18 2.20 -28.04
CA PHE A 110 0.65 2.74 -29.30
C PHE A 110 1.72 2.69 -30.37
#